data_8d8e0935ae1592b493dad08f0408d87c
#
_entry.id   8d8e0935ae1592b493dad08f0408d87c
#
_cell.length_a   1.000
_cell.length_b   1.000
_cell.length_c   1.000
_cell.angle_alpha   90.00
_cell.angle_beta   90.00
_cell.angle_gamma   90.00
#
_symmetry.space_group_name_H-M   'P 1'
#
loop_
_entity.id
_entity.type
_entity.pdbx_description
1 polymer ?
#
loop_
_entity_poly.entity_id
_entity_poly.type
_entity_poly.pdbx_seq_one_letter_code
_entity_poly.pdbx_strand_id
1 'polypeptide(L)'
;RLAIVDGAATAATAGTGGTNALMGINATTAVSVTTSDTAGKGLQSTAAVISGKTSNEDLSEDFFLSTAAEETIFVVNVNDITAAIKVPEGVYNGTQLATALQERINQMEDASGNTVNGVTVGFNTTSNSFTFTTGTTGLKSKIFVSGSSRLGLDGLELQSGSTPSFVNMTNATAKSSTGQSLYVNDAGTTTT
;
A
#
# COMPACT_ATOMS: atom_id res chain seq x y z
N ARG A 1 -12.71 -13.08 -20.34
CA ARG A 1 -12.35 -12.39 -19.10
C ARG A 1 -13.10 -13.10 -17.97
N LEU A 2 -12.44 -13.96 -17.23
CA LEU A 2 -13.02 -14.59 -16.05
C LEU A 2 -12.94 -13.54 -14.93
N ALA A 3 -14.07 -12.99 -14.54
CA ALA A 3 -14.16 -12.17 -13.34
C ALA A 3 -14.54 -13.12 -12.19
N ILE A 4 -13.60 -13.35 -11.28
CA ILE A 4 -13.94 -13.92 -9.98
C ILE A 4 -14.50 -12.76 -9.17
N VAL A 5 -15.82 -12.65 -9.13
CA VAL A 5 -16.49 -11.63 -8.32
C VAL A 5 -16.42 -12.11 -6.87
N ASP A 6 -15.96 -11.23 -6.00
CA ASP A 6 -15.93 -11.40 -4.56
C ASP A 6 -17.37 -11.66 -4.06
N GLY A 7 -17.62 -12.88 -3.77
CA GLY A 7 -18.74 -13.32 -2.96
C GLY A 7 -18.13 -14.24 -1.93
N ALA A 8 -18.49 -14.09 -0.65
CA ALA A 8 -18.18 -15.08 0.35
C ALA A 8 -18.30 -16.44 -0.32
N ALA A 9 -17.19 -17.19 -0.35
CA ALA A 9 -17.21 -18.53 -0.92
C ALA A 9 -18.10 -19.40 -0.03
N THR A 10 -19.39 -19.21 -0.17
CA THR A 10 -20.35 -20.25 0.11
C THR A 10 -19.91 -21.36 -0.79
N ALA A 11 -19.45 -22.46 -0.19
CA ALA A 11 -19.17 -23.69 -0.90
C ALA A 11 -20.20 -23.83 -2.00
N ALA A 12 -19.74 -23.76 -3.25
CA ALA A 12 -20.65 -23.87 -4.39
C ALA A 12 -21.40 -25.16 -4.18
N THR A 13 -22.63 -25.06 -3.75
CA THR A 13 -23.50 -26.22 -3.58
C THR A 13 -23.57 -26.82 -4.98
N ALA A 14 -23.18 -28.06 -5.10
CA ALA A 14 -23.14 -28.76 -6.35
C ALA A 14 -24.51 -28.68 -7.05
N GLY A 15 -24.68 -27.64 -7.84
CA GLY A 15 -25.85 -27.49 -8.69
C GLY A 15 -25.69 -28.46 -9.84
N THR A 16 -26.52 -29.45 -9.88
CA THR A 16 -26.67 -30.32 -11.06
C THR A 16 -27.08 -29.46 -12.25
N GLY A 17 -26.13 -29.11 -13.12
CA GLY A 17 -26.40 -28.46 -14.37
C GLY A 17 -26.16 -26.95 -14.46
N GLY A 18 -25.45 -26.36 -13.52
CA GLY A 18 -25.11 -24.94 -13.56
C GLY A 18 -23.80 -24.61 -14.33
N THR A 19 -23.41 -23.38 -14.27
CA THR A 19 -22.17 -22.80 -14.89
C THR A 19 -20.92 -23.63 -14.69
N ASN A 20 -20.85 -24.43 -13.63
CA ASN A 20 -19.72 -25.31 -13.33
C ASN A 20 -19.59 -26.45 -14.35
N ALA A 21 -20.71 -26.96 -14.88
CA ALA A 21 -20.69 -27.99 -15.92
C ALA A 21 -20.18 -27.42 -17.25
N LEU A 22 -20.48 -26.15 -17.54
CA LEU A 22 -20.01 -25.47 -18.74
C LEU A 22 -18.50 -25.22 -18.73
N MET A 23 -17.92 -25.05 -17.56
CA MET A 23 -16.48 -24.81 -17.39
C MET A 23 -15.68 -26.10 -17.13
N GLY A 24 -16.32 -27.26 -17.11
CA GLY A 24 -15.66 -28.55 -16.87
C GLY A 24 -15.12 -28.73 -15.44
N ILE A 25 -15.56 -27.92 -14.49
CA ILE A 25 -15.17 -28.00 -13.09
C ILE A 25 -16.08 -29.04 -12.41
N ASN A 26 -15.48 -30.17 -12.02
CA ASN A 26 -16.23 -31.22 -11.29
C ASN A 26 -16.52 -30.75 -9.85
N ALA A 27 -17.78 -30.74 -9.46
CA ALA A 27 -18.29 -30.28 -8.17
C ALA A 27 -17.75 -31.06 -6.95
N THR A 28 -17.07 -32.19 -7.18
CA THR A 28 -16.47 -32.98 -6.08
C THR A 28 -15.09 -32.49 -5.65
N THR A 29 -14.49 -31.54 -6.37
CA THR A 29 -13.22 -30.95 -5.98
C THR A 29 -13.48 -29.49 -5.62
N ALA A 30 -13.63 -29.23 -4.32
CA ALA A 30 -13.70 -27.87 -3.83
C ALA A 30 -12.35 -27.20 -4.10
N VAL A 31 -12.29 -26.29 -5.05
CA VAL A 31 -11.14 -25.39 -5.21
C VAL A 31 -11.30 -24.35 -4.11
N SER A 32 -10.62 -24.58 -3.00
CA SER A 32 -10.50 -23.57 -1.95
C SER A 32 -9.49 -22.53 -2.42
N VAL A 33 -9.95 -21.39 -2.88
CA VAL A 33 -9.11 -20.21 -3.03
C VAL A 33 -9.01 -19.61 -1.64
N THR A 34 -7.99 -19.98 -0.90
CA THR A 34 -7.66 -19.30 0.34
C THR A 34 -7.02 -17.96 -0.03
N THR A 35 -7.83 -16.92 -0.13
CA THR A 35 -7.29 -15.57 -0.06
C THR A 35 -6.88 -15.36 1.41
N SER A 36 -5.65 -14.99 1.64
CA SER A 36 -5.14 -14.68 2.99
C SER A 36 -5.72 -13.37 3.56
N ASP A 37 -6.73 -12.82 2.92
CA ASP A 37 -7.40 -11.63 3.40
C ASP A 37 -8.64 -12.02 4.20
N THR A 38 -8.58 -11.75 5.49
CA THR A 38 -9.60 -12.07 6.50
C THR A 38 -10.92 -11.31 6.30
N ALA A 39 -11.08 -10.50 5.28
CA ALA A 39 -12.21 -9.57 5.15
C ALA A 39 -13.02 -9.71 3.86
N GLY A 40 -12.83 -10.77 3.06
CA GLY A 40 -13.57 -10.91 1.79
C GLY A 40 -13.32 -9.76 0.80
N LYS A 41 -12.26 -9.02 0.99
CA LYS A 41 -11.80 -8.00 0.05
C LYS A 41 -10.91 -8.70 -0.96
N GLY A 42 -11.33 -8.69 -2.22
CA GLY A 42 -10.50 -9.16 -3.33
C GLY A 42 -9.09 -8.57 -3.24
N LEU A 43 -8.13 -9.21 -3.88
CA LEU A 43 -6.74 -8.75 -3.94
C LEU A 43 -6.72 -7.25 -4.26
N GLN A 44 -6.36 -6.41 -3.28
CA GLN A 44 -6.38 -4.96 -3.45
C GLN A 44 -4.97 -4.43 -3.66
N SER A 45 -4.88 -3.42 -4.52
CA SER A 45 -3.66 -2.63 -4.63
C SER A 45 -3.36 -1.96 -3.29
N THR A 46 -2.10 -1.94 -2.90
CA THR A 46 -1.65 -1.29 -1.67
C THR A 46 -1.13 0.11 -1.93
N ALA A 47 -1.25 0.99 -0.94
CA ALA A 47 -0.60 2.28 -0.93
C ALA A 47 0.94 2.12 -0.81
N ALA A 48 1.68 3.13 -1.23
CA ALA A 48 3.07 3.25 -0.85
C ALA A 48 3.17 3.69 0.61
N VAL A 49 4.01 3.03 1.37
CA VAL A 49 4.26 3.34 2.78
C VAL A 49 5.77 3.48 3.00
N ILE A 50 6.19 4.59 3.57
CA ILE A 50 7.57 4.79 4.02
C ILE A 50 7.59 5.01 5.53
N SER A 51 8.45 4.30 6.23
CA SER A 51 8.68 4.46 7.66
C SER A 51 10.03 5.10 7.90
N GLY A 52 10.06 6.11 8.74
CA GLY A 52 11.29 6.69 9.25
C GLY A 52 12.06 5.70 10.12
N LYS A 53 13.32 5.97 10.31
CA LYS A 53 14.16 5.28 11.30
C LYS A 53 13.70 5.69 12.71
N THR A 54 14.00 4.86 13.70
CA THR A 54 13.85 5.24 15.11
C THR A 54 14.73 6.46 15.39
N SER A 55 14.11 7.53 15.92
CA SER A 55 14.86 8.69 16.39
C SER A 55 15.71 8.35 17.63
N ASN A 56 16.88 8.96 17.75
CA ASN A 56 17.72 8.85 18.94
C ASN A 56 17.23 9.72 20.10
N GLU A 57 16.29 10.63 19.85
CA GLU A 57 15.65 11.48 20.84
C GLU A 57 14.20 11.02 21.00
N ASP A 58 13.67 11.12 22.21
CA ASP A 58 12.26 10.81 22.47
C ASP A 58 11.35 11.90 21.89
N LEU A 59 10.83 11.63 20.70
CA LEU A 59 9.91 12.54 20.00
C LEU A 59 8.47 12.47 20.52
N SER A 60 8.16 11.61 21.49
CA SER A 60 6.85 11.60 22.16
C SER A 60 6.69 12.79 23.12
N GLU A 61 7.83 13.30 23.62
CA GLU A 61 7.90 14.52 24.41
C GLU A 61 8.02 15.76 23.51
N ASP A 62 7.88 16.94 24.13
CA ASP A 62 8.02 18.20 23.41
C ASP A 62 9.50 18.48 23.06
N PHE A 63 9.76 18.80 21.80
CA PHE A 63 11.07 19.19 21.30
C PHE A 63 10.98 20.44 20.43
N PHE A 64 12.09 21.16 20.32
CA PHE A 64 12.15 22.36 19.48
C PHE A 64 12.65 22.01 18.09
N LEU A 65 11.82 22.30 17.06
CA LEU A 65 12.17 22.17 15.65
C LEU A 65 12.86 23.47 15.20
N SER A 66 14.14 23.38 14.82
CA SER A 66 14.98 24.55 14.56
C SER A 66 15.26 24.77 13.08
N THR A 67 15.08 26.00 12.62
CA THR A 67 15.51 26.43 11.27
C THR A 67 17.04 26.51 11.19
N ALA A 68 17.70 26.92 12.27
CA ALA A 68 19.16 27.03 12.30
C ALA A 68 19.87 25.64 12.21
N ALA A 69 19.17 24.56 12.63
CA ALA A 69 19.63 23.19 12.49
C ALA A 69 19.14 22.52 11.21
N GLU A 70 18.52 23.27 10.28
CA GLU A 70 17.96 22.77 9.01
C GLU A 70 16.88 21.69 9.17
N GLU A 71 16.21 21.65 10.34
CA GLU A 71 15.23 20.63 10.67
C GLU A 71 13.82 20.94 10.13
N THR A 72 13.60 22.16 9.70
CA THR A 72 12.28 22.66 9.26
C THR A 72 11.97 22.40 7.80
N ILE A 73 12.94 21.90 7.03
CA ILE A 73 12.80 21.66 5.59
C ILE A 73 12.81 20.16 5.31
N PHE A 74 11.82 19.71 4.55
CA PHE A 74 11.67 18.31 4.15
C PHE A 74 11.54 18.24 2.63
N VAL A 75 12.29 17.35 1.99
CA VAL A 75 12.11 17.05 0.57
C VAL A 75 11.16 15.87 0.46
N VAL A 76 10.05 16.07 -0.23
CA VAL A 76 8.99 15.06 -0.36
C VAL A 76 8.67 14.85 -1.84
N ASN A 77 8.55 13.60 -2.24
CA ASN A 77 7.97 13.20 -3.52
C ASN A 77 6.75 12.32 -3.26
N VAL A 78 5.64 12.64 -3.89
CA VAL A 78 4.42 11.82 -3.88
C VAL A 78 3.92 11.71 -5.32
N ASN A 79 3.87 10.48 -5.86
CA ASN A 79 3.35 10.22 -7.21
C ASN A 79 3.99 11.13 -8.28
N ASP A 80 5.32 11.28 -8.22
CA ASP A 80 6.13 12.10 -9.11
C ASP A 80 5.99 13.65 -8.90
N ILE A 81 5.19 14.11 -7.95
CA ILE A 81 5.14 15.51 -7.50
C ILE A 81 6.20 15.70 -6.41
N THR A 82 7.21 16.52 -6.68
CA THR A 82 8.32 16.75 -5.74
C THR A 82 8.32 18.20 -5.27
N ALA A 83 8.43 18.40 -3.96
CA ALA A 83 8.61 19.72 -3.37
C ALA A 83 9.51 19.68 -2.12
N ALA A 84 10.15 20.80 -1.84
CA ALA A 84 10.71 21.10 -0.53
C ALA A 84 9.63 21.80 0.29
N ILE A 85 9.08 21.09 1.26
CA ILE A 85 8.06 21.66 2.18
C ILE A 85 8.73 22.21 3.41
N LYS A 86 8.15 23.25 3.98
CA LYS A 86 8.63 23.89 5.21
C LYS A 86 7.57 23.80 6.30
N VAL A 87 7.95 23.24 7.44
CA VAL A 87 7.21 23.31 8.70
C VAL A 87 7.72 24.50 9.49
N PRO A 88 6.87 25.34 10.10
CA PRO A 88 7.32 26.46 10.95
C PRO A 88 8.25 25.98 12.07
N GLU A 89 9.21 26.82 12.41
CA GLU A 89 10.01 26.63 13.61
C GLU A 89 9.10 26.72 14.84
N GLY A 90 9.35 25.87 15.84
CA GLY A 90 8.54 25.86 17.05
C GLY A 90 8.70 24.60 17.89
N VAL A 91 7.91 24.53 18.94
CA VAL A 91 7.83 23.36 19.82
C VAL A 91 6.78 22.39 19.30
N TYR A 92 7.16 21.15 19.14
CA TYR A 92 6.31 20.05 18.68
C TYR A 92 6.59 18.78 19.50
N ASN A 93 5.61 17.93 19.61
CA ASN A 93 5.84 16.50 19.80
C ASN A 93 5.65 15.76 18.47
N GLY A 94 5.99 14.47 18.41
CA GLY A 94 5.95 13.70 17.18
C GLY A 94 4.56 13.68 16.52
N THR A 95 3.49 13.64 17.31
CA THR A 95 2.10 13.67 16.78
C THR A 95 1.77 15.02 16.15
N GLN A 96 2.16 16.11 16.79
CA GLN A 96 1.92 17.47 16.25
C GLN A 96 2.74 17.70 14.98
N LEU A 97 4.01 17.24 14.96
CA LEU A 97 4.84 17.34 13.77
C LEU A 97 4.29 16.47 12.63
N ALA A 98 3.78 15.26 12.91
CA ALA A 98 3.14 14.42 11.92
C ALA A 98 1.93 15.11 11.28
N THR A 99 1.09 15.78 12.09
CA THR A 99 -0.04 16.56 11.59
C THR A 99 0.42 17.71 10.70
N ALA A 100 1.42 18.48 11.14
CA ALA A 100 1.96 19.59 10.36
C ALA A 100 2.57 19.14 9.02
N LEU A 101 3.28 18.01 9.01
CA LEU A 101 3.84 17.40 7.80
C LEU A 101 2.72 16.96 6.85
N GLN A 102 1.69 16.29 7.36
CA GLN A 102 0.55 15.85 6.56
C GLN A 102 -0.14 17.02 5.87
N GLU A 103 -0.40 18.10 6.58
CA GLU A 103 -1.01 19.31 6.02
C GLU A 103 -0.16 19.91 4.90
N ARG A 104 1.16 20.03 5.10
CA ARG A 104 2.07 20.57 4.09
C ARG A 104 2.20 19.67 2.87
N ILE A 105 2.25 18.35 3.05
CA ILE A 105 2.34 17.40 1.95
C ILE A 105 1.06 17.46 1.09
N ASN A 106 -0.12 17.49 1.71
CA ASN A 106 -1.38 17.57 0.97
C ASN A 106 -1.65 18.94 0.33
N GLN A 107 -0.79 19.93 0.56
CA GLN A 107 -0.80 21.22 -0.13
C GLN A 107 0.19 21.30 -1.30
N MET A 108 0.96 20.22 -1.55
CA MET A 108 1.91 20.20 -2.67
C MET A 108 1.18 20.19 -4.01
N GLU A 109 1.72 20.96 -4.95
CA GLU A 109 1.23 21.09 -6.31
C GLU A 109 2.40 21.13 -7.29
N ASP A 110 2.24 20.54 -8.45
CA ASP A 110 3.21 20.65 -9.54
C ASP A 110 2.93 21.90 -10.43
N ALA A 111 3.85 22.17 -11.35
CA ALA A 111 3.71 23.30 -12.27
C ALA A 111 2.51 23.18 -13.23
N SER A 112 1.87 22.02 -13.31
CA SER A 112 0.68 21.75 -14.13
C SER A 112 -0.62 21.86 -13.37
N GLY A 113 -0.56 22.16 -12.04
CA GLY A 113 -1.73 22.25 -11.18
C GLY A 113 -2.21 20.90 -10.63
N ASN A 114 -1.42 19.84 -10.76
CA ASN A 114 -1.76 18.57 -10.11
C ASN A 114 -1.41 18.65 -8.62
N THR A 115 -2.33 18.27 -7.77
CA THR A 115 -2.20 18.35 -6.32
C THR A 115 -2.00 16.98 -5.67
N VAL A 116 -1.26 16.96 -4.59
CA VAL A 116 -1.14 15.78 -3.71
C VAL A 116 -2.34 15.75 -2.79
N ASN A 117 -3.00 14.58 -2.70
CA ASN A 117 -4.17 14.40 -1.86
C ASN A 117 -4.14 13.06 -1.11
N GLY A 118 -4.72 13.06 0.10
CA GLY A 118 -4.98 11.86 0.86
C GLY A 118 -3.76 11.20 1.50
N VAL A 119 -2.58 11.87 1.48
CA VAL A 119 -1.42 11.39 2.24
C VAL A 119 -1.74 11.48 3.72
N THR A 120 -1.44 10.43 4.45
CA THR A 120 -1.52 10.39 5.91
C THR A 120 -0.13 10.26 6.50
N VAL A 121 0.13 11.01 7.57
CA VAL A 121 1.37 10.95 8.33
C VAL A 121 1.04 10.60 9.77
N GLY A 122 1.63 9.52 10.27
CA GLY A 122 1.48 9.08 11.64
C GLY A 122 2.82 9.13 12.39
N PHE A 123 2.73 9.26 13.71
CA PHE A 123 3.86 9.06 14.62
C PHE A 123 3.57 7.87 15.51
N ASN A 124 4.50 6.95 15.60
CA ASN A 124 4.41 5.77 16.46
C ASN A 124 5.32 5.97 17.67
N THR A 125 4.72 6.10 18.84
CA THR A 125 5.44 6.32 20.11
C THR A 125 6.26 5.11 20.53
N THR A 126 5.87 3.89 20.14
CA THR A 126 6.60 2.67 20.49
C THR A 126 7.90 2.53 19.71
N SER A 127 7.85 2.80 18.39
CA SER A 127 9.03 2.78 17.52
C SER A 127 9.74 4.11 17.45
N ASN A 128 9.16 5.16 18.06
CA ASN A 128 9.68 6.53 18.04
C ASN A 128 10.02 6.98 16.61
N SER A 129 9.09 6.79 15.69
CA SER A 129 9.31 7.03 14.26
C SER A 129 8.05 7.49 13.55
N PHE A 130 8.25 8.16 12.41
CA PHE A 130 7.16 8.60 11.53
C PHE A 130 6.83 7.54 10.49
N THR A 131 5.56 7.50 10.06
CA THR A 131 5.11 6.69 8.94
C THR A 131 4.28 7.55 8.01
N PHE A 132 4.59 7.50 6.73
CA PHE A 132 3.90 8.24 5.67
C PHE A 132 3.24 7.23 4.73
N THR A 133 1.97 7.45 4.42
CA THR A 133 1.19 6.57 3.54
C THR A 133 0.51 7.40 2.47
N THR A 134 0.64 7.00 1.22
CA THR A 134 -0.03 7.69 0.10
C THR A 134 -1.54 7.50 0.13
N GLY A 135 -2.30 8.49 -0.37
CA GLY A 135 -3.74 8.37 -0.60
C GLY A 135 -4.11 7.54 -1.83
N THR A 136 -3.13 7.17 -2.64
CA THR A 136 -3.31 6.34 -3.84
C THR A 136 -2.77 4.94 -3.60
N THR A 137 -3.16 3.98 -4.46
CA THR A 137 -2.72 2.59 -4.40
C THR A 137 -2.18 2.11 -5.74
N GLY A 138 -1.44 0.99 -5.73
CA GLY A 138 -0.90 0.37 -6.92
C GLY A 138 0.51 0.83 -7.26
N LEU A 139 1.09 0.30 -8.34
CA LEU A 139 2.49 0.54 -8.71
C LEU A 139 2.83 2.00 -9.04
N LYS A 140 1.83 2.82 -9.35
CA LYS A 140 2.02 4.26 -9.58
C LYS A 140 1.99 5.08 -8.28
N SER A 141 1.55 4.47 -7.20
CA SER A 141 1.60 5.07 -5.87
C SER A 141 3.04 5.04 -5.39
N LYS A 142 3.64 6.20 -5.19
CA LYS A 142 5.04 6.34 -4.78
C LYS A 142 5.17 7.38 -3.68
N ILE A 143 6.08 7.16 -2.77
CA ILE A 143 6.41 8.14 -1.74
C ILE A 143 7.90 8.10 -1.41
N PHE A 144 8.48 9.28 -1.28
CA PHE A 144 9.82 9.50 -0.77
C PHE A 144 9.78 10.69 0.19
N VAL A 145 10.49 10.58 1.28
CA VAL A 145 10.64 11.65 2.26
C VAL A 145 12.11 11.71 2.70
N SER A 146 12.64 12.91 2.77
CA SER A 146 13.96 13.17 3.31
C SER A 146 13.91 14.39 4.23
N GLY A 147 14.54 14.30 5.38
CA GLY A 147 14.60 15.35 6.39
C GLY A 147 15.76 15.13 7.34
N SER A 148 15.69 15.74 8.51
CA SER A 148 16.74 15.65 9.54
C SER A 148 16.94 14.22 10.04
N SER A 149 18.20 13.83 10.26
CA SER A 149 18.57 12.57 10.90
C SER A 149 18.06 12.48 12.35
N ARG A 150 17.95 13.61 13.03
CA ARG A 150 17.36 13.68 14.37
C ARG A 150 15.92 13.16 14.39
N LEU A 151 15.18 13.39 13.32
CA LEU A 151 13.80 12.93 13.17
C LEU A 151 13.71 11.53 12.54
N GLY A 152 14.84 10.89 12.24
CA GLY A 152 14.89 9.59 11.59
C GLY A 152 14.46 9.62 10.12
N LEU A 153 14.54 10.78 9.45
CA LEU A 153 14.06 10.96 8.07
C LEU A 153 15.19 11.10 7.04
N ASP A 154 16.43 10.82 7.43
CA ASP A 154 17.60 10.80 6.57
C ASP A 154 17.79 9.44 5.87
N GLY A 155 18.27 9.45 4.64
CA GLY A 155 18.67 8.24 3.91
C GLY A 155 17.55 7.21 3.76
N LEU A 156 16.32 7.65 3.66
CA LEU A 156 15.18 6.81 3.33
C LEU A 156 15.13 6.58 1.81
N GLU A 157 14.59 5.44 1.40
CA GLU A 157 14.47 5.09 -0.02
C GLU A 157 13.04 5.29 -0.51
N LEU A 158 12.89 5.56 -1.82
CA LEU A 158 11.59 5.65 -2.49
C LEU A 158 10.82 4.34 -2.29
N GLN A 159 9.60 4.45 -1.81
CA GLN A 159 8.68 3.33 -1.69
C GLN A 159 7.59 3.40 -2.75
N SER A 160 7.11 2.23 -3.17
CA SER A 160 6.00 2.10 -4.11
C SER A 160 4.90 1.22 -3.53
N GLY A 161 3.68 1.53 -3.88
CA GLY A 161 2.56 0.64 -3.64
C GLY A 161 2.65 -0.61 -4.51
N SER A 162 1.79 -1.56 -4.26
CA SER A 162 1.72 -2.79 -5.06
C SER A 162 0.35 -2.94 -5.72
N THR A 163 0.36 -3.55 -6.89
CA THR A 163 -0.83 -4.18 -7.44
C THR A 163 -0.87 -5.61 -6.93
N PRO A 164 -2.05 -6.19 -6.70
CA PRO A 164 -2.11 -7.58 -6.36
C PRO A 164 -1.46 -8.39 -7.49
N SER A 165 -0.40 -9.09 -7.17
CA SER A 165 0.02 -10.21 -7.99
C SER A 165 -1.04 -11.30 -7.79
N PHE A 166 -1.52 -11.90 -8.88
CA PHE A 166 -2.35 -13.07 -8.77
C PHE A 166 -1.60 -14.09 -7.93
N VAL A 167 -2.25 -14.58 -6.87
CA VAL A 167 -1.65 -15.63 -6.04
C VAL A 167 -1.26 -16.76 -7.00
N ASN A 168 0.00 -17.11 -6.98
CA ASN A 168 0.49 -18.23 -7.76
C ASN A 168 -0.27 -19.48 -7.32
N MET A 169 -1.18 -19.95 -8.15
CA MET A 169 -1.98 -21.16 -7.88
C MET A 169 -1.14 -22.42 -8.15
N THR A 170 0.12 -22.42 -7.75
CA THR A 170 1.06 -23.51 -7.97
C THR A 170 0.59 -24.86 -7.41
N ASN A 171 -0.43 -24.87 -6.57
CA ASN A 171 -0.97 -26.09 -5.97
C ASN A 171 -2.44 -26.36 -6.29
N ALA A 172 -3.10 -25.54 -7.11
CA ALA A 172 -4.45 -25.81 -7.55
C ALA A 172 -4.42 -26.53 -8.90
N THR A 173 -4.35 -27.83 -8.86
CA THR A 173 -4.57 -28.64 -10.05
C THR A 173 -6.07 -28.78 -10.27
N ALA A 174 -6.66 -27.84 -11.00
CA ALA A 174 -8.01 -28.04 -11.51
C ALA A 174 -7.91 -29.04 -12.66
N LYS A 175 -8.30 -30.29 -12.42
CA LYS A 175 -8.47 -31.26 -13.49
C LYS A 175 -9.86 -31.08 -14.07
N SER A 176 -9.95 -30.76 -15.35
CA SER A 176 -11.19 -30.87 -16.09
C SER A 176 -11.62 -32.35 -16.16
N SER A 177 -12.89 -32.60 -16.41
CA SER A 177 -13.40 -33.98 -16.64
C SER A 177 -12.73 -34.67 -17.82
N THR A 178 -12.02 -33.93 -18.67
CA THR A 178 -11.26 -34.44 -19.83
C THR A 178 -9.75 -34.55 -19.53
N GLY A 179 -9.30 -34.30 -18.29
CA GLY A 179 -7.89 -34.40 -17.92
C GLY A 179 -7.03 -33.19 -18.31
N GLN A 180 -7.60 -32.16 -18.87
CA GLN A 180 -6.87 -30.92 -19.16
C GLN A 180 -6.74 -30.05 -17.89
N SER A 181 -5.59 -29.47 -17.71
CA SER A 181 -5.32 -28.56 -16.58
C SER A 181 -5.42 -27.12 -17.05
N LEU A 182 -6.13 -26.30 -16.27
CA LEU A 182 -6.15 -24.86 -16.48
C LEU A 182 -4.98 -24.26 -15.69
N TYR A 183 -4.08 -23.59 -16.40
CA TYR A 183 -2.98 -22.87 -15.78
C TYR A 183 -3.26 -21.37 -15.84
N VAL A 184 -3.17 -20.72 -14.70
CA VAL A 184 -3.17 -19.25 -14.61
C VAL A 184 -1.78 -18.85 -14.15
N ASN A 185 -1.04 -18.12 -14.98
CA ASN A 185 0.28 -17.62 -14.61
C ASN A 185 0.20 -16.22 -13.98
N ASP A 186 1.28 -15.78 -13.40
CA ASP A 186 1.40 -14.49 -12.69
C ASP A 186 1.13 -13.28 -13.60
N ALA A 187 1.20 -13.46 -14.91
CA ALA A 187 0.95 -12.40 -15.87
C ALA A 187 -0.53 -12.32 -16.30
N GLY A 188 -1.40 -13.12 -15.72
CA GLY A 188 -2.81 -13.19 -16.10
C GLY A 188 -3.04 -13.75 -17.50
N THR A 189 -2.04 -14.41 -18.06
CA THR A 189 -2.15 -15.08 -19.36
C THR A 189 -2.66 -16.49 -19.14
N THR A 190 -3.80 -16.80 -19.69
CA THR A 190 -4.36 -18.14 -19.70
C THR A 190 -3.71 -18.93 -20.83
N THR A 191 -3.00 -19.99 -20.50
CA THR A 191 -2.56 -20.98 -21.50
C THR A 191 -3.44 -22.21 -21.35
N THR A 192 -4.11 -22.55 -22.43
CA THR A 192 -4.86 -23.81 -22.56
C THR A 192 -3.96 -24.89 -23.16
#